data_dfefbf775f6e1b9119de6bbe7c4606a6
#
_entry.id   dfefbf775f6e1b9119de6bbe7c4606a6
#
_cell.length_a   1.000
_cell.length_b   1.000
_cell.length_c   1.000
_cell.angle_alpha   90.00
_cell.angle_beta   90.00
_cell.angle_gamma   90.00
#
_symmetry.space_group_name_H-M   'P 1'
#
loop_
_entity.id
_entity.type
_entity.pdbx_description
1 polymer ?
#
loop_
_entity_poly.entity_id
_entity_poly.type
_entity_poly.pdbx_seq_one_letter_code
_entity_poly.pdbx_strand_id
1 'polypeptide(L)'
;MSNIAKAFANGKAFIAFLTCGDPDLATTAAAVRAAVQNGADLIELGIPFSDPTAEGPVIQGANLRALQGGVTTDKIFDFVRELRKDVTVPMVFMTYANVVFSYGAEQFISTCRDIGMDGLILPDLPFEEKEEFLPLCHQYGVDLISLIAPTSANRIAMIAKEAEGFLYLVSSLGVTGTRSEIKTDLGSIVDVVRENTDVPCAIGFGISTPEQAKQMADLSDGAIVGSAIVKILAQYGKDAPKYVGEYVKSMKDALR
;
A
#
# COMPACT_ATOMS: atom_id res chain seq x y z
N MET A 1 10.78 -16.60 -0.42
CA MET A 1 10.88 -15.33 0.32
C MET A 1 10.40 -14.23 -0.60
N SER A 2 9.51 -13.40 -0.13
CA SER A 2 9.01 -12.28 -0.91
C SER A 2 10.13 -11.26 -1.18
N ASN A 3 9.93 -10.41 -2.19
CA ASN A 3 10.89 -9.35 -2.50
C ASN A 3 10.72 -8.09 -1.62
N ILE A 4 9.73 -8.06 -0.74
CA ILE A 4 9.35 -6.88 0.05
C ILE A 4 10.53 -6.33 0.86
N ALA A 5 11.35 -7.20 1.45
CA ALA A 5 12.55 -6.78 2.19
C ALA A 5 13.52 -5.90 1.37
N LYS A 6 13.52 -6.03 0.03
CA LYS A 6 14.38 -5.20 -0.84
C LYS A 6 14.00 -3.71 -0.77
N ALA A 7 12.73 -3.39 -0.51
CA ALA A 7 12.27 -2.01 -0.39
C ALA A 7 12.92 -1.27 0.79
N PHE A 8 13.32 -2.01 1.82
CA PHE A 8 13.89 -1.47 3.06
C PHE A 8 15.41 -1.63 3.16
N ALA A 9 16.05 -2.28 2.17
CA ALA A 9 17.47 -2.62 2.22
C ALA A 9 18.41 -1.41 2.08
N ASN A 10 17.97 -0.33 1.44
CA ASN A 10 18.80 0.83 1.11
C ASN A 10 18.44 2.10 1.91
N GLY A 11 17.90 1.93 3.10
CA GLY A 11 17.47 3.02 3.98
C GLY A 11 15.96 3.11 4.10
N LYS A 12 15.44 4.31 4.37
CA LYS A 12 14.00 4.52 4.59
C LYS A 12 13.21 4.32 3.29
N ALA A 13 12.22 3.43 3.32
CA ALA A 13 11.38 3.12 2.18
C ALA A 13 10.35 4.23 1.91
N PHE A 14 10.19 4.59 0.63
CA PHE A 14 9.04 5.36 0.17
C PHE A 14 8.06 4.42 -0.56
N ILE A 15 6.86 4.27 -0.01
CA ILE A 15 5.81 3.41 -0.54
C ILE A 15 4.75 4.29 -1.19
N ALA A 16 4.50 4.08 -2.48
CA ALA A 16 3.54 4.86 -3.25
C ALA A 16 2.28 4.04 -3.52
N PHE A 17 1.12 4.54 -3.05
CA PHE A 17 -0.18 3.95 -3.36
C PHE A 17 -0.79 4.61 -4.59
N LEU A 18 -1.35 3.79 -5.48
CA LEU A 18 -2.14 4.21 -6.64
C LEU A 18 -3.39 3.33 -6.78
N THR A 19 -4.55 3.94 -7.10
CA THR A 19 -5.75 3.18 -7.46
C THR A 19 -5.64 2.70 -8.90
N CYS A 20 -5.79 1.39 -9.15
CA CYS A 20 -5.74 0.81 -10.48
C CYS A 20 -6.90 1.33 -11.35
N GLY A 21 -6.55 1.91 -12.50
CA GLY A 21 -7.54 2.41 -13.46
C GLY A 21 -8.06 3.81 -13.19
N ASP A 22 -7.44 4.57 -12.31
CA ASP A 22 -7.74 5.98 -12.09
C ASP A 22 -6.70 6.89 -12.78
N PRO A 23 -7.07 7.67 -13.81
CA PRO A 23 -8.33 7.68 -14.53
C PRO A 23 -8.50 6.51 -15.53
N ASP A 24 -7.45 5.82 -15.89
CA ASP A 24 -7.39 4.62 -16.72
C ASP A 24 -6.12 3.80 -16.43
N LEU A 25 -6.10 2.52 -16.87
CA LEU A 25 -4.96 1.61 -16.61
C LEU A 25 -3.67 2.05 -17.32
N ALA A 26 -3.75 2.70 -18.47
CA ALA A 26 -2.56 3.17 -19.19
C ALA A 26 -1.90 4.33 -18.43
N THR A 27 -2.70 5.26 -17.91
CA THR A 27 -2.23 6.36 -17.06
C THR A 27 -1.68 5.83 -15.73
N THR A 28 -2.35 4.84 -15.11
CA THR A 28 -1.82 4.19 -13.90
C THR A 28 -0.46 3.55 -14.17
N ALA A 29 -0.28 2.83 -15.29
CA ALA A 29 1.00 2.24 -15.67
C ALA A 29 2.11 3.29 -15.81
N ALA A 30 1.82 4.39 -16.49
CA ALA A 30 2.78 5.48 -16.67
C ALA A 30 3.14 6.15 -15.33
N ALA A 31 2.15 6.33 -14.44
CA ALA A 31 2.36 6.91 -13.11
C ALA A 31 3.19 5.99 -12.19
N VAL A 32 2.96 4.66 -12.23
CA VAL A 32 3.78 3.68 -11.50
C VAL A 32 5.22 3.74 -11.97
N ARG A 33 5.47 3.72 -13.29
CA ARG A 33 6.82 3.84 -13.84
C ARG A 33 7.50 5.14 -13.43
N ALA A 34 6.78 6.26 -13.50
CA ALA A 34 7.28 7.55 -13.05
C ALA A 34 7.62 7.55 -11.56
N ALA A 35 6.77 6.95 -10.71
CA ALA A 35 7.04 6.82 -9.27
C ALA A 35 8.30 6.01 -9.01
N VAL A 36 8.46 4.85 -9.65
CA VAL A 36 9.64 3.97 -9.49
C VAL A 36 10.92 4.65 -9.99
N GLN A 37 10.89 5.29 -11.16
CA GLN A 37 12.03 6.04 -11.71
C GLN A 37 12.47 7.20 -10.81
N ASN A 38 11.57 7.72 -9.98
CA ASN A 38 11.83 8.82 -9.06
C ASN A 38 12.00 8.38 -7.59
N GLY A 39 12.14 7.07 -7.34
CA GLY A 39 12.61 6.55 -6.06
C GLY A 39 11.54 5.92 -5.17
N ALA A 40 10.37 5.57 -5.69
CA ALA A 40 9.48 4.67 -4.96
C ALA A 40 10.13 3.28 -4.82
N ASP A 41 10.23 2.80 -3.59
CA ASP A 41 10.89 1.52 -3.25
C ASP A 41 9.89 0.35 -3.28
N LEU A 42 8.61 0.64 -3.08
CA LEU A 42 7.50 -0.31 -3.15
C LEU A 42 6.27 0.39 -3.72
N ILE A 43 5.51 -0.33 -4.52
CA ILE A 43 4.24 0.16 -5.06
C ILE A 43 3.07 -0.62 -4.43
N GLU A 44 2.12 0.12 -3.90
CA GLU A 44 0.84 -0.39 -3.41
C GLU A 44 -0.24 -0.10 -4.45
N LEU A 45 -0.85 -1.13 -4.99
CA LEU A 45 -1.88 -1.06 -6.02
C LEU A 45 -3.26 -1.32 -5.42
N GLY A 46 -4.09 -0.29 -5.34
CA GLY A 46 -5.47 -0.41 -4.89
C GLY A 46 -6.36 -1.02 -5.97
N ILE A 47 -6.98 -2.17 -5.68
CA ILE A 47 -8.04 -2.72 -6.53
C ILE A 47 -9.34 -2.00 -6.19
N PRO A 48 -9.99 -1.30 -7.14
CA PRO A 48 -11.19 -0.54 -6.87
C PRO A 48 -12.34 -1.40 -6.33
N PHE A 49 -13.02 -0.88 -5.31
CA PHE A 49 -14.18 -1.52 -4.71
C PHE A 49 -15.32 -0.50 -4.53
N SER A 50 -16.56 -0.94 -4.72
CA SER A 50 -17.75 -0.06 -4.67
C SER A 50 -18.12 0.38 -3.26
N ASP A 51 -17.79 -0.44 -2.25
CA ASP A 51 -18.26 -0.27 -0.87
C ASP A 51 -17.10 -0.23 0.15
N PRO A 52 -16.09 0.65 -0.04
CA PRO A 52 -14.91 0.68 0.80
C PRO A 52 -15.24 1.21 2.21
N THR A 53 -14.80 0.49 3.25
CA THR A 53 -15.03 0.85 4.65
C THR A 53 -13.86 1.56 5.31
N ALA A 54 -12.64 1.40 4.78
CA ALA A 54 -11.41 1.94 5.35
C ALA A 54 -10.86 3.17 4.60
N GLU A 55 -11.53 3.65 3.56
CA GLU A 55 -11.04 4.69 2.66
C GLU A 55 -11.79 6.00 2.81
N GLY A 56 -11.06 7.10 2.71
CA GLY A 56 -11.62 8.45 2.69
C GLY A 56 -12.05 8.89 1.29
N PRO A 57 -12.68 10.07 1.19
CA PRO A 57 -13.37 10.53 -0.03
C PRO A 57 -12.45 10.65 -1.26
N VAL A 58 -11.14 10.86 -1.06
CA VAL A 58 -10.17 10.95 -2.16
C VAL A 58 -10.02 9.59 -2.85
N ILE A 59 -9.80 8.53 -2.09
CA ILE A 59 -9.64 7.17 -2.62
C ILE A 59 -10.99 6.63 -3.11
N GLN A 60 -12.09 6.90 -2.39
CA GLN A 60 -13.45 6.54 -2.85
C GLN A 60 -13.76 7.16 -4.22
N GLY A 61 -13.38 8.42 -4.44
CA GLY A 61 -13.53 9.09 -5.73
C GLY A 61 -12.70 8.44 -6.84
N ALA A 62 -11.50 7.97 -6.53
CA ALA A 62 -10.65 7.22 -7.47
C ALA A 62 -11.26 5.86 -7.82
N ASN A 63 -11.74 5.11 -6.82
CA ASN A 63 -12.45 3.85 -7.02
C ASN A 63 -13.65 4.04 -7.94
N LEU A 64 -14.46 5.07 -7.70
CA LEU A 64 -15.63 5.37 -8.53
C LEU A 64 -15.23 5.65 -9.98
N ARG A 65 -14.22 6.48 -10.24
CA ARG A 65 -13.74 6.77 -11.60
C ARG A 65 -13.23 5.51 -12.30
N ALA A 66 -12.44 4.69 -11.62
CA ALA A 66 -11.92 3.44 -12.16
C ALA A 66 -13.05 2.45 -12.50
N LEU A 67 -14.01 2.24 -11.59
CA LEU A 67 -15.16 1.36 -11.82
C LEU A 67 -16.05 1.86 -12.96
N GLN A 68 -16.32 3.16 -13.04
CA GLN A 68 -17.05 3.77 -14.15
C GLN A 68 -16.30 3.62 -15.48
N GLY A 69 -14.96 3.60 -15.45
CA GLY A 69 -14.09 3.29 -16.59
C GLY A 69 -14.12 1.81 -17.01
N GLY A 70 -14.87 0.96 -16.29
CA GLY A 70 -15.03 -0.46 -16.59
C GLY A 70 -13.82 -1.31 -16.22
N VAL A 71 -13.05 -0.91 -15.19
CA VAL A 71 -11.98 -1.72 -14.62
C VAL A 71 -12.56 -2.92 -13.89
N THR A 72 -11.94 -4.09 -14.10
CA THR A 72 -12.26 -5.35 -13.42
C THR A 72 -10.98 -5.97 -12.85
N THR A 73 -11.11 -6.91 -11.94
CA THR A 73 -9.97 -7.64 -11.34
C THR A 73 -9.12 -8.32 -12.43
N ASP A 74 -9.75 -8.96 -13.43
CA ASP A 74 -9.03 -9.59 -14.55
C ASP A 74 -8.18 -8.58 -15.34
N LYS A 75 -8.75 -7.41 -15.66
CA LYS A 75 -8.03 -6.34 -16.34
C LYS A 75 -6.85 -5.81 -15.51
N ILE A 76 -7.00 -5.80 -14.17
CA ILE A 76 -5.92 -5.40 -13.27
C ILE A 76 -4.83 -6.48 -13.27
N PHE A 77 -5.17 -7.75 -13.26
CA PHE A 77 -4.18 -8.82 -13.37
C PHE A 77 -3.40 -8.75 -14.68
N ASP A 78 -4.08 -8.54 -15.81
CA ASP A 78 -3.41 -8.35 -17.10
C ASP A 78 -2.51 -7.10 -17.11
N PHE A 79 -3.00 -6.01 -16.53
CA PHE A 79 -2.23 -4.77 -16.36
C PHE A 79 -0.96 -5.01 -15.54
N VAL A 80 -1.03 -5.72 -14.41
CA VAL A 80 0.15 -6.02 -13.58
C VAL A 80 1.13 -6.93 -14.33
N ARG A 81 0.64 -7.92 -15.07
CA ARG A 81 1.49 -8.80 -15.90
C ARG A 81 2.31 -8.01 -16.90
N GLU A 82 1.71 -7.01 -17.54
CA GLU A 82 2.44 -6.11 -18.44
C GLU A 82 3.39 -5.18 -17.69
N LEU A 83 2.98 -4.66 -16.55
CA LEU A 83 3.80 -3.75 -15.74
C LEU A 83 5.06 -4.43 -15.19
N ARG A 84 4.97 -5.71 -14.82
CA ARG A 84 6.11 -6.50 -14.32
C ARG A 84 7.22 -6.75 -15.33
N LYS A 85 6.99 -6.49 -16.61
CA LYS A 85 8.04 -6.62 -17.62
C LYS A 85 9.19 -5.62 -17.41
N ASP A 86 8.91 -4.48 -16.80
CA ASP A 86 9.88 -3.40 -16.59
C ASP A 86 9.88 -2.81 -15.16
N VAL A 87 8.89 -3.10 -14.33
CA VAL A 87 8.85 -2.69 -12.93
C VAL A 87 9.32 -3.83 -12.03
N THR A 88 10.49 -3.66 -11.42
CA THR A 88 11.16 -4.69 -10.62
C THR A 88 11.08 -4.48 -9.12
N VAL A 89 10.64 -3.30 -8.64
CA VAL A 89 10.41 -3.06 -7.22
C VAL A 89 9.27 -3.94 -6.69
N PRO A 90 9.25 -4.26 -5.39
CA PRO A 90 8.12 -4.98 -4.80
C PRO A 90 6.79 -4.30 -5.08
N MET A 91 5.75 -5.09 -5.36
CA MET A 91 4.39 -4.60 -5.52
C MET A 91 3.44 -5.41 -4.65
N VAL A 92 2.53 -4.72 -3.97
CA VAL A 92 1.48 -5.33 -3.14
C VAL A 92 0.11 -4.84 -3.60
N PHE A 93 -0.90 -5.71 -3.54
CA PHE A 93 -2.28 -5.27 -3.70
C PHE A 93 -2.86 -4.80 -2.37
N MET A 94 -3.67 -3.74 -2.44
CA MET A 94 -4.61 -3.40 -1.37
C MET A 94 -6.04 -3.56 -1.91
N THR A 95 -6.85 -4.37 -1.25
CA THR A 95 -8.26 -4.55 -1.57
C THR A 95 -9.03 -5.06 -0.34
N TYR A 96 -10.30 -5.36 -0.50
CA TYR A 96 -11.18 -5.84 0.57
C TYR A 96 -11.35 -7.36 0.52
N ALA A 97 -11.52 -7.99 1.67
CA ALA A 97 -11.72 -9.44 1.79
C ALA A 97 -12.85 -9.94 0.89
N ASN A 98 -13.94 -9.17 0.78
CA ASN A 98 -15.07 -9.52 -0.09
C ASN A 98 -14.69 -9.59 -1.58
N VAL A 99 -13.76 -8.76 -2.05
CA VAL A 99 -13.28 -8.82 -3.45
C VAL A 99 -12.54 -10.14 -3.70
N VAL A 100 -11.69 -10.54 -2.76
CA VAL A 100 -10.92 -11.78 -2.84
C VAL A 100 -11.85 -13.00 -2.75
N PHE A 101 -12.80 -13.01 -1.82
CA PHE A 101 -13.79 -14.08 -1.70
C PHE A 101 -14.67 -14.23 -2.93
N SER A 102 -15.17 -13.10 -3.46
CA SER A 102 -16.06 -13.11 -4.64
C SER A 102 -15.35 -13.57 -5.91
N TYR A 103 -14.05 -13.35 -6.01
CA TYR A 103 -13.22 -13.85 -7.13
C TYR A 103 -12.88 -15.34 -6.96
N GLY A 104 -12.89 -15.84 -5.73
CA GLY A 104 -12.38 -17.12 -5.30
C GLY A 104 -10.97 -16.97 -4.72
N ALA A 105 -10.84 -17.13 -3.40
CA ALA A 105 -9.61 -16.79 -2.67
C ALA A 105 -8.36 -17.51 -3.23
N GLU A 106 -8.47 -18.82 -3.49
CA GLU A 106 -7.35 -19.57 -4.06
C GLU A 106 -6.99 -19.09 -5.47
N GLN A 107 -7.96 -18.84 -6.34
CA GLN A 107 -7.74 -18.34 -7.69
C GLN A 107 -7.11 -16.95 -7.67
N PHE A 108 -7.58 -16.06 -6.79
CA PHE A 108 -7.04 -14.71 -6.65
C PHE A 108 -5.58 -14.75 -6.21
N ILE A 109 -5.27 -15.48 -5.12
CA ILE A 109 -3.93 -15.50 -4.52
C ILE A 109 -2.93 -16.25 -5.42
N SER A 110 -3.33 -17.35 -6.06
CA SER A 110 -2.48 -18.04 -7.05
C SER A 110 -2.17 -17.14 -8.25
N THR A 111 -3.17 -16.37 -8.73
CA THR A 111 -2.94 -15.40 -9.80
C THR A 111 -2.00 -14.28 -9.35
N CYS A 112 -2.11 -13.78 -8.11
CA CYS A 112 -1.15 -12.80 -7.55
C CYS A 112 0.28 -13.30 -7.67
N ARG A 113 0.56 -14.56 -7.28
CA ARG A 113 1.88 -15.16 -7.46
C ARG A 113 2.31 -15.19 -8.92
N ASP A 114 1.44 -15.66 -9.82
CA ASP A 114 1.77 -15.88 -11.24
C ASP A 114 2.09 -14.59 -11.99
N ILE A 115 1.49 -13.48 -11.56
CA ILE A 115 1.77 -12.13 -12.09
C ILE A 115 2.89 -11.42 -11.33
N GLY A 116 3.45 -12.03 -10.28
CA GLY A 116 4.58 -11.50 -9.53
C GLY A 116 4.21 -10.43 -8.48
N MET A 117 3.01 -10.50 -7.89
CA MET A 117 2.70 -9.71 -6.69
C MET A 117 3.42 -10.29 -5.47
N ASP A 118 3.96 -9.42 -4.64
CA ASP A 118 4.76 -9.81 -3.48
C ASP A 118 3.92 -9.88 -2.20
N GLY A 119 2.79 -9.18 -2.14
CA GLY A 119 1.93 -9.16 -0.95
C GLY A 119 0.51 -8.73 -1.21
N LEU A 120 -0.32 -8.93 -0.19
CA LEU A 120 -1.74 -8.58 -0.15
C LEU A 120 -2.07 -7.86 1.16
N ILE A 121 -2.76 -6.73 1.07
CA ILE A 121 -3.27 -5.94 2.19
C ILE A 121 -4.79 -5.99 2.15
N LEU A 122 -5.40 -6.44 3.25
CA LEU A 122 -6.86 -6.50 3.44
C LEU A 122 -7.23 -5.66 4.66
N PRO A 123 -7.59 -4.37 4.49
CA PRO A 123 -7.79 -3.45 5.61
C PRO A 123 -9.03 -3.77 6.46
N ASP A 124 -9.96 -4.55 5.94
CA ASP A 124 -11.16 -5.03 6.63
C ASP A 124 -11.01 -6.42 7.26
N LEU A 125 -9.83 -7.05 7.14
CA LEU A 125 -9.55 -8.36 7.73
C LEU A 125 -9.01 -8.21 9.15
N PRO A 126 -9.77 -8.58 10.20
CA PRO A 126 -9.25 -8.62 11.56
C PRO A 126 -8.13 -9.65 11.72
N PHE A 127 -7.20 -9.38 12.63
CA PHE A 127 -6.09 -10.30 12.90
C PHE A 127 -6.58 -11.72 13.25
N GLU A 128 -7.68 -11.82 13.97
CA GLU A 128 -8.28 -13.08 14.40
C GLU A 128 -8.88 -13.91 13.25
N GLU A 129 -9.15 -13.28 12.12
CA GLU A 129 -9.75 -13.93 10.93
C GLU A 129 -8.72 -14.16 9.80
N LYS A 130 -7.44 -13.86 10.04
CA LYS A 130 -6.39 -14.00 9.01
C LYS A 130 -6.23 -15.44 8.49
N GLU A 131 -6.60 -16.44 9.29
CA GLU A 131 -6.54 -17.86 8.92
C GLU A 131 -7.42 -18.21 7.71
N GLU A 132 -8.35 -17.36 7.34
CA GLU A 132 -9.15 -17.50 6.10
C GLU A 132 -8.29 -17.34 4.84
N PHE A 133 -7.20 -16.55 4.89
CA PHE A 133 -6.35 -16.25 3.74
C PHE A 133 -4.90 -16.69 3.93
N LEU A 134 -4.38 -16.66 5.15
CA LEU A 134 -2.96 -16.90 5.45
C LEU A 134 -2.42 -18.24 4.90
N PRO A 135 -3.12 -19.38 5.04
CA PRO A 135 -2.64 -20.66 4.49
C PRO A 135 -2.45 -20.62 2.97
N LEU A 136 -3.37 -19.95 2.25
CA LEU A 136 -3.25 -19.76 0.80
C LEU A 136 -2.11 -18.81 0.45
N CYS A 137 -1.96 -17.71 1.20
CA CYS A 137 -0.84 -16.78 1.02
C CYS A 137 0.50 -17.50 1.18
N HIS A 138 0.68 -18.32 2.21
CA HIS A 138 1.87 -19.15 2.41
C HIS A 138 2.08 -20.17 1.29
N GLN A 139 1.02 -20.86 0.86
CA GLN A 139 1.09 -21.85 -0.22
C GLN A 139 1.62 -21.23 -1.51
N TYR A 140 1.20 -20.02 -1.82
CA TYR A 140 1.55 -19.34 -3.06
C TYR A 140 2.71 -18.34 -2.91
N GLY A 141 3.23 -18.11 -1.69
CA GLY A 141 4.39 -17.24 -1.43
C GLY A 141 4.08 -15.75 -1.64
N VAL A 142 2.86 -15.34 -1.28
CA VAL A 142 2.40 -13.95 -1.24
C VAL A 142 2.29 -13.56 0.24
N ASP A 143 2.96 -12.49 0.68
CA ASP A 143 2.90 -12.07 2.08
C ASP A 143 1.53 -11.43 2.40
N LEU A 144 0.90 -11.85 3.49
CA LEU A 144 -0.30 -11.19 4.01
C LEU A 144 0.11 -10.08 4.97
N ILE A 145 0.07 -8.83 4.48
CA ILE A 145 0.56 -7.66 5.20
C ILE A 145 -0.41 -7.26 6.31
N SER A 146 0.09 -7.24 7.54
CA SER A 146 -0.72 -6.86 8.70
C SER A 146 -0.75 -5.35 8.91
N LEU A 147 -1.95 -4.83 9.26
CA LEU A 147 -2.13 -3.44 9.66
C LEU A 147 -2.12 -3.32 11.19
N ILE A 148 -1.43 -2.29 11.68
CA ILE A 148 -1.47 -1.88 13.08
C ILE A 148 -2.13 -0.50 13.17
N ALA A 149 -3.19 -0.41 13.97
CA ALA A 149 -3.81 0.85 14.36
C ALA A 149 -3.37 1.23 15.79
N PRO A 150 -3.46 2.51 16.19
CA PRO A 150 -3.26 2.93 17.57
C PRO A 150 -4.26 2.25 18.52
N THR A 151 -3.80 1.17 19.18
CA THR A 151 -4.58 0.33 20.08
C THR A 151 -3.75 -0.02 21.32
N SER A 152 -4.10 -1.07 22.06
CA SER A 152 -3.31 -1.51 23.22
C SER A 152 -1.96 -2.12 22.81
N ALA A 153 -0.94 -1.94 23.65
CA ALA A 153 0.39 -2.50 23.43
C ALA A 153 0.35 -4.03 23.26
N ASN A 154 -0.49 -4.73 24.03
CA ASN A 154 -0.65 -6.18 23.91
C ASN A 154 -1.15 -6.61 22.52
N ARG A 155 -2.10 -5.87 21.94
CA ARG A 155 -2.62 -6.17 20.60
C ARG A 155 -1.56 -5.89 19.54
N ILE A 156 -0.84 -4.79 19.66
CA ILE A 156 0.27 -4.44 18.77
C ILE A 156 1.35 -5.53 18.80
N ALA A 157 1.77 -5.96 19.99
CA ALA A 157 2.76 -7.01 20.16
C ALA A 157 2.31 -8.36 19.56
N MET A 158 1.03 -8.72 19.72
CA MET A 158 0.46 -9.93 19.17
C MET A 158 0.52 -9.92 17.63
N ILE A 159 0.11 -8.82 17.00
CA ILE A 159 0.15 -8.68 15.54
C ILE A 159 1.60 -8.67 15.03
N ALA A 160 2.50 -7.95 15.73
CA ALA A 160 3.88 -7.81 15.32
C ALA A 160 4.64 -9.15 15.29
N LYS A 161 4.39 -10.05 16.26
CA LYS A 161 5.04 -11.37 16.33
C LYS A 161 4.76 -12.28 15.12
N GLU A 162 3.66 -12.09 14.45
CA GLU A 162 3.22 -12.91 13.34
C GLU A 162 3.20 -12.13 12.01
N ALA A 163 3.92 -11.00 11.97
CA ALA A 163 3.99 -10.14 10.80
C ALA A 163 4.86 -10.73 9.69
N GLU A 164 4.48 -10.46 8.45
CA GLU A 164 5.19 -10.84 7.24
C GLU A 164 5.41 -9.64 6.33
N GLY A 165 6.42 -9.69 5.46
CA GLY A 165 6.75 -8.64 4.52
C GLY A 165 7.11 -7.31 5.17
N PHE A 166 6.11 -6.53 5.55
CA PHE A 166 6.25 -5.33 6.39
C PHE A 166 4.98 -5.10 7.23
N LEU A 167 5.10 -4.31 8.29
CA LEU A 167 3.96 -3.86 9.09
C LEU A 167 3.48 -2.49 8.61
N TYR A 168 2.20 -2.39 8.28
CA TYR A 168 1.55 -1.14 7.91
C TYR A 168 0.98 -0.46 9.16
N LEU A 169 1.65 0.56 9.68
CA LEU A 169 1.15 1.34 10.82
C LEU A 169 0.30 2.50 10.31
N VAL A 170 -0.99 2.48 10.64
CA VAL A 170 -1.88 3.61 10.38
C VAL A 170 -1.70 4.68 11.44
N SER A 171 -1.49 5.94 11.04
CA SER A 171 -1.18 7.06 11.95
C SER A 171 -2.36 7.50 12.83
N SER A 172 -3.56 7.00 12.57
CA SER A 172 -4.75 7.35 13.35
C SER A 172 -5.88 6.36 13.15
N LEU A 173 -6.80 6.30 14.10
CA LEU A 173 -8.09 5.64 13.92
C LEU A 173 -8.98 6.47 12.98
N GLY A 174 -9.50 5.87 11.93
CA GLY A 174 -10.39 6.51 10.95
C GLY A 174 -10.03 6.15 9.50
N VAL A 175 -10.55 6.94 8.55
CA VAL A 175 -10.37 6.71 7.12
C VAL A 175 -9.17 7.49 6.55
N THR A 176 -8.70 7.10 5.36
CA THR A 176 -7.61 7.74 4.63
C THR A 176 -7.91 9.21 4.30
N GLY A 177 -6.86 10.03 4.19
CA GLY A 177 -6.97 11.45 3.84
C GLY A 177 -5.69 12.21 4.16
N THR A 178 -5.52 13.42 3.59
CA THR A 178 -4.41 14.30 3.96
C THR A 178 -4.74 15.06 5.25
N ARG A 179 -3.78 15.19 6.17
CA ARG A 179 -3.94 15.85 7.46
C ARG A 179 -2.85 16.91 7.66
N SER A 180 -3.19 17.98 8.37
CA SER A 180 -2.24 19.03 8.76
C SER A 180 -1.39 18.65 9.98
N GLU A 181 -1.95 17.84 10.90
CA GLU A 181 -1.27 17.40 12.11
C GLU A 181 -1.57 15.91 12.40
N ILE A 182 -0.56 15.17 12.85
CA ILE A 182 -0.68 13.81 13.37
C ILE A 182 -0.43 13.89 14.87
N LYS A 183 -1.51 13.67 15.66
CA LYS A 183 -1.49 13.83 17.13
C LYS A 183 -1.21 12.53 17.90
N THR A 184 -1.17 11.39 17.23
CA THR A 184 -0.93 10.10 17.86
C THR A 184 0.54 9.95 18.21
N ASP A 185 0.84 9.42 19.39
CA ASP A 185 2.20 9.02 19.75
C ASP A 185 2.58 7.73 18.99
N LEU A 186 3.09 7.92 17.76
CA LEU A 186 3.49 6.82 16.91
C LEU A 186 4.84 6.23 17.34
N GLY A 187 5.69 7.00 18.03
CA GLY A 187 6.98 6.52 18.51
C GLY A 187 6.81 5.36 19.47
N SER A 188 5.96 5.50 20.48
CA SER A 188 5.70 4.43 21.45
C SER A 188 5.12 3.17 20.79
N ILE A 189 4.33 3.31 19.73
CA ILE A 189 3.79 2.15 18.99
C ILE A 189 4.92 1.44 18.23
N VAL A 190 5.79 2.19 17.56
CA VAL A 190 6.94 1.62 16.84
C VAL A 190 7.91 0.94 17.79
N ASP A 191 8.11 1.47 19.01
CA ASP A 191 8.95 0.83 20.03
C ASP A 191 8.38 -0.55 20.41
N VAL A 192 7.07 -0.66 20.65
CA VAL A 192 6.42 -1.96 20.91
C VAL A 192 6.57 -2.91 19.70
N VAL A 193 6.47 -2.42 18.47
CA VAL A 193 6.70 -3.24 17.27
C VAL A 193 8.12 -3.79 17.27
N ARG A 194 9.13 -2.93 17.45
CA ARG A 194 10.55 -3.31 17.43
C ARG A 194 10.96 -4.28 18.55
N GLU A 195 10.29 -4.24 19.70
CA GLU A 195 10.48 -5.20 20.78
C GLU A 195 9.97 -6.62 20.43
N ASN A 196 9.11 -6.75 19.41
CA ASN A 196 8.41 -7.99 19.12
C ASN A 196 8.72 -8.60 17.75
N THR A 197 9.35 -7.84 16.83
CA THR A 197 9.70 -8.33 15.48
C THR A 197 10.81 -7.51 14.83
N ASP A 198 11.57 -8.17 13.93
CA ASP A 198 12.54 -7.53 13.03
C ASP A 198 11.90 -7.16 11.66
N VAL A 199 10.62 -7.46 11.46
CA VAL A 199 9.89 -7.11 10.23
C VAL A 199 9.79 -5.57 10.14
N PRO A 200 10.16 -4.96 8.98
CA PRO A 200 10.10 -3.51 8.82
C PRO A 200 8.71 -2.95 9.06
N CYS A 201 8.64 -1.74 9.64
CA CYS A 201 7.38 -1.03 9.86
C CYS A 201 7.36 0.27 9.06
N ALA A 202 6.33 0.50 8.26
CA ALA A 202 6.12 1.73 7.53
C ALA A 202 4.83 2.43 7.98
N ILE A 203 4.91 3.76 8.13
CA ILE A 203 3.78 4.58 8.60
C ILE A 203 3.02 5.16 7.40
N GLY A 204 1.71 4.99 7.40
CA GLY A 204 0.80 5.55 6.42
C GLY A 204 -0.31 6.42 7.03
N PHE A 205 -1.15 6.97 6.17
CA PHE A 205 -2.27 7.88 6.47
C PHE A 205 -1.86 9.33 6.81
N GLY A 206 -2.42 10.26 6.06
CA GLY A 206 -2.30 11.69 6.32
C GLY A 206 -1.04 12.36 5.79
N ILE A 207 -0.05 11.60 5.33
CA ILE A 207 1.22 12.13 4.82
C ILE A 207 0.97 12.77 3.44
N SER A 208 1.43 14.01 3.29
CA SER A 208 1.26 14.76 2.03
C SER A 208 2.42 15.69 1.69
N THR A 209 3.33 15.96 2.63
CA THR A 209 4.50 16.81 2.41
C THR A 209 5.80 16.07 2.70
N PRO A 210 6.94 16.52 2.11
CA PRO A 210 8.25 15.95 2.39
C PRO A 210 8.62 15.95 3.87
N GLU A 211 8.26 17.02 4.60
CA GLU A 211 8.53 17.16 6.03
C GLU A 211 7.76 16.11 6.84
N GLN A 212 6.49 15.87 6.50
CA GLN A 212 5.68 14.83 7.13
C GLN A 212 6.24 13.43 6.83
N ALA A 213 6.64 13.19 5.57
CA ALA A 213 7.26 11.90 5.19
C ALA A 213 8.53 11.65 5.99
N LYS A 214 9.40 12.67 6.11
CA LYS A 214 10.61 12.60 6.92
C LYS A 214 10.30 12.29 8.38
N GLN A 215 9.37 13.01 9.00
CA GLN A 215 8.99 12.78 10.40
C GLN A 215 8.53 11.33 10.63
N MET A 216 7.73 10.78 9.73
CA MET A 216 7.25 9.39 9.85
C MET A 216 8.37 8.37 9.61
N ALA A 217 9.24 8.61 8.64
CA ALA A 217 10.38 7.76 8.36
C ALA A 217 11.45 7.82 9.46
N ASP A 218 11.64 8.95 10.13
CA ASP A 218 12.55 9.05 11.27
C ASP A 218 12.09 8.16 12.44
N LEU A 219 10.79 7.96 12.61
CA LEU A 219 10.20 7.07 13.63
C LEU A 219 10.21 5.60 13.22
N SER A 220 10.10 5.30 11.91
CA SER A 220 9.85 3.95 11.36
C SER A 220 10.87 3.60 10.28
N ASP A 221 10.59 2.58 9.48
CA ASP A 221 11.45 2.14 8.37
C ASP A 221 10.98 2.68 7.02
N GLY A 222 9.86 3.40 6.97
CA GLY A 222 9.37 4.00 5.75
C GLY A 222 8.08 4.81 5.90
N ALA A 223 7.73 5.51 4.83
CA ALA A 223 6.51 6.31 4.73
C ALA A 223 5.65 5.85 3.55
N ILE A 224 4.35 5.73 3.79
CA ILE A 224 3.35 5.31 2.79
C ILE A 224 2.48 6.51 2.43
N VAL A 225 2.38 6.81 1.15
CA VAL A 225 1.65 7.96 0.64
C VAL A 225 0.66 7.55 -0.43
N GLY A 226 -0.61 7.80 -0.18
CA GLY A 226 -1.71 7.46 -1.08
C GLY A 226 -2.50 8.68 -1.54
N SER A 227 -3.32 9.26 -0.67
CA SER A 227 -4.28 10.32 -1.03
C SER A 227 -3.67 11.52 -1.77
N ALA A 228 -2.41 11.88 -1.48
CA ALA A 228 -1.74 12.97 -2.17
C ALA A 228 -1.44 12.59 -3.65
N ILE A 229 -0.97 11.37 -3.91
CA ILE A 229 -0.72 10.87 -5.27
C ILE A 229 -2.03 10.76 -6.04
N VAL A 230 -3.07 10.21 -5.41
CA VAL A 230 -4.41 10.09 -6.03
C VAL A 230 -5.01 11.45 -6.36
N LYS A 231 -4.79 12.50 -5.55
CA LYS A 231 -5.19 13.87 -5.88
C LYS A 231 -4.48 14.39 -7.14
N ILE A 232 -3.18 14.09 -7.30
CA ILE A 232 -2.42 14.45 -8.51
C ILE A 232 -3.03 13.77 -9.73
N LEU A 233 -3.34 12.47 -9.64
CA LEU A 233 -4.00 11.72 -10.72
C LEU A 233 -5.36 12.34 -11.08
N ALA A 234 -6.18 12.67 -10.08
CA ALA A 234 -7.48 13.31 -10.29
C ALA A 234 -7.36 14.71 -10.92
N GLN A 235 -6.35 15.49 -10.55
CA GLN A 235 -6.15 16.86 -11.02
C GLN A 235 -5.61 16.92 -12.46
N TYR A 236 -4.64 16.07 -12.80
CA TYR A 236 -3.93 16.17 -14.08
C TYR A 236 -4.32 15.08 -15.09
N GLY A 237 -5.15 14.10 -14.68
CA GLY A 237 -5.63 13.05 -15.58
C GLY A 237 -4.47 12.35 -16.30
N LYS A 238 -4.53 12.29 -17.64
CA LYS A 238 -3.49 11.62 -18.46
C LYS A 238 -2.11 12.25 -18.40
N ASP A 239 -2.00 13.51 -17.98
CA ASP A 239 -0.73 14.21 -17.81
C ASP A 239 -0.11 14.01 -16.42
N ALA A 240 -0.83 13.35 -15.50
CA ALA A 240 -0.42 13.14 -14.13
C ALA A 240 0.93 12.41 -13.93
N PRO A 241 1.37 11.46 -14.79
CA PRO A 241 2.60 10.72 -14.55
C PRO A 241 3.83 11.60 -14.28
N LYS A 242 3.97 12.71 -15.01
CA LYS A 242 5.05 13.67 -14.79
C LYS A 242 5.00 14.25 -13.37
N TYR A 243 3.84 14.71 -12.95
CA TYR A 243 3.65 15.35 -11.64
C TYR A 243 3.77 14.34 -10.49
N VAL A 244 3.33 13.09 -10.70
CA VAL A 244 3.56 11.99 -9.76
C VAL A 244 5.05 11.75 -9.58
N GLY A 245 5.84 11.69 -10.66
CA GLY A 245 7.29 11.52 -10.60
C GLY A 245 7.97 12.66 -9.83
N GLU A 246 7.65 13.92 -10.14
CA GLU A 246 8.20 15.10 -9.45
C GLU A 246 7.85 15.08 -7.95
N TYR A 247 6.61 14.73 -7.61
CA TYR A 247 6.16 14.60 -6.23
C TYR A 247 6.89 13.48 -5.49
N VAL A 248 6.95 12.26 -6.06
CA VAL A 248 7.64 11.11 -5.46
C VAL A 248 9.12 11.44 -5.23
N LYS A 249 9.76 12.12 -6.19
CA LYS A 249 11.15 12.56 -6.04
C LYS A 249 11.33 13.46 -4.82
N SER A 250 10.47 14.47 -4.67
CA SER A 250 10.54 15.39 -3.53
C SER A 250 10.35 14.70 -2.19
N MET A 251 9.43 13.74 -2.14
CA MET A 251 9.17 12.94 -0.95
C MET A 251 10.34 12.02 -0.61
N LYS A 252 10.87 11.28 -1.62
CA LYS A 252 12.02 10.36 -1.42
C LYS A 252 13.30 11.08 -1.05
N ASP A 253 13.55 12.25 -1.64
CA ASP A 253 14.75 13.04 -1.30
C ASP A 253 14.74 13.49 0.17
N ALA A 254 13.57 13.70 0.78
CA ALA A 254 13.44 14.04 2.20
C ALA A 254 13.68 12.85 3.15
N LEU A 255 13.65 11.62 2.66
CA LEU A 255 13.88 10.40 3.43
C LEU A 255 15.36 9.96 3.48
N ARG A 256 16.21 10.67 2.76
CA ARG A 256 17.68 10.40 2.69
C ARG A 256 18.45 11.02 3.82
#